data_1b97311be9b232dc08508cb84308b9c9
#
_entry.id   1b97311be9b232dc08508cb84308b9c9
#
_cell.length_a   1.000
_cell.length_b   1.000
_cell.length_c   1.000
_cell.angle_alpha   90.00
_cell.angle_beta   90.00
_cell.angle_gamma   90.00
#
_symmetry.space_group_name_H-M   'P 1'
#
loop_
_entity.id
_entity.type
_entity.pdbx_description
1 polymer ?
#
loop_
_entity_poly.entity_id
_entity_poly.type
_entity_poly.pdbx_seq_one_letter_code
_entity_poly.pdbx_strand_id
1 'polypeptide(L)'
;IENFIIKTIVSDIKELLEFNKNTLKDINVIGIGTPGEPENGIIKRIVNLGIKDFPIVQKLQKELNYNNIIIKNDGKCAAIAEKKYGSMKEFDDCVFLCLGTGIGGAAFLDSKLLKPKKHSGFEIGHMIIEKDGKLCKCGNRGCFETYCSMKRLKEKIGELK
;
A
#
# COMPACT_ATOMS: atom_id res chain seq x y z
N ILE A 1 5.00 -18.88 2.82
CA ILE A 1 4.23 -17.72 2.39
C ILE A 1 4.98 -16.98 1.27
N GLU A 2 6.21 -16.50 1.46
CA GLU A 2 6.95 -15.72 0.45
C GLU A 2 7.08 -16.42 -0.89
N ASN A 3 7.52 -17.69 -0.92
CA ASN A 3 7.64 -18.46 -2.15
C ASN A 3 6.29 -18.67 -2.84
N PHE A 4 5.22 -18.80 -2.09
CA PHE A 4 3.87 -18.87 -2.62
C PHE A 4 3.49 -17.57 -3.33
N ILE A 5 3.73 -16.42 -2.68
CA ILE A 5 3.47 -15.09 -3.26
C ILE A 5 4.21 -14.90 -4.57
N ILE A 6 5.52 -15.22 -4.61
CA ILE A 6 6.33 -15.09 -5.83
C ILE A 6 5.77 -15.99 -6.95
N LYS A 7 5.50 -17.25 -6.66
CA LYS A 7 4.98 -18.19 -7.67
C LYS A 7 3.63 -17.75 -8.22
N THR A 8 2.72 -17.29 -7.34
CA THR A 8 1.42 -16.80 -7.76
C THR A 8 1.55 -15.59 -8.67
N ILE A 9 2.31 -14.55 -8.25
CA ILE A 9 2.52 -13.35 -9.08
C ILE A 9 3.14 -13.70 -10.45
N VAL A 10 4.13 -14.59 -10.47
CA VAL A 10 4.78 -15.01 -11.73
C VAL A 10 3.80 -15.76 -12.61
N SER A 11 2.97 -16.64 -12.05
CA SER A 11 1.93 -17.37 -12.78
C SER A 11 0.91 -16.43 -13.40
N ASP A 12 0.38 -15.51 -12.58
CA ASP A 12 -0.64 -14.55 -13.01
C ASP A 12 -0.12 -13.61 -14.11
N ILE A 13 1.14 -13.15 -13.99
CA ILE A 13 1.78 -12.34 -15.04
C ILE A 13 1.90 -13.11 -16.35
N LYS A 14 2.33 -14.36 -16.30
CA LYS A 14 2.45 -15.20 -17.51
C LYS A 14 1.09 -15.45 -18.16
N GLU A 15 0.08 -15.77 -17.37
CA GLU A 15 -1.29 -15.97 -17.85
C GLU A 15 -1.85 -14.69 -18.52
N LEU A 16 -1.66 -13.53 -17.90
CA LEU A 16 -2.08 -12.24 -18.46
C LEU A 16 -1.36 -11.91 -19.78
N LEU A 17 -0.07 -12.21 -19.86
CA LEU A 17 0.69 -12.00 -21.09
C LEU A 17 0.20 -12.92 -22.21
N GLU A 18 -0.03 -14.20 -21.91
CA GLU A 18 -0.55 -15.17 -22.87
C GLU A 18 -1.94 -14.80 -23.35
N PHE A 19 -2.85 -14.45 -22.42
CA PHE A 19 -4.21 -14.00 -22.75
C PHE A 19 -4.22 -12.81 -23.71
N ASN A 20 -3.31 -11.85 -23.52
CA ASN A 20 -3.20 -10.65 -24.35
C ASN A 20 -2.28 -10.84 -25.57
N LYS A 21 -1.73 -12.04 -25.80
CA LYS A 21 -0.77 -12.34 -26.87
C LYS A 21 0.48 -11.45 -26.82
N ASN A 22 0.91 -11.07 -25.62
CA ASN A 22 2.08 -10.25 -25.35
C ASN A 22 3.20 -11.09 -24.74
N THR A 23 4.39 -10.53 -24.76
CA THR A 23 5.58 -11.05 -24.04
C THR A 23 6.10 -9.98 -23.09
N LEU A 24 7.06 -10.35 -22.23
CA LEU A 24 7.71 -9.37 -21.35
C LEU A 24 8.47 -8.26 -22.11
N LYS A 25 8.81 -8.50 -23.39
CA LYS A 25 9.47 -7.47 -24.24
C LYS A 25 8.51 -6.34 -24.62
N ASP A 26 7.22 -6.62 -24.63
CA ASP A 26 6.17 -5.66 -24.98
C ASP A 26 5.74 -4.82 -23.76
N ILE A 27 6.24 -5.15 -22.56
CA ILE A 27 5.90 -4.50 -21.30
C ILE A 27 7.01 -3.51 -20.92
N ASN A 28 6.63 -2.25 -20.70
CA ASN A 28 7.55 -1.22 -20.25
C ASN A 28 7.90 -1.32 -18.76
N VAL A 29 6.93 -1.68 -17.91
CA VAL A 29 7.11 -1.72 -16.46
C VAL A 29 6.06 -2.63 -15.82
N ILE A 30 6.45 -3.34 -14.77
CA ILE A 30 5.54 -4.04 -13.87
C ILE A 30 5.42 -3.23 -12.59
N GLY A 31 4.22 -2.71 -12.32
CA GLY A 31 3.90 -1.97 -11.11
C GLY A 31 3.20 -2.85 -10.08
N ILE A 32 3.67 -2.82 -8.83
CA ILE A 32 3.10 -3.62 -7.74
C ILE A 32 2.68 -2.69 -6.61
N GLY A 33 1.38 -2.76 -6.23
CA GLY A 33 0.86 -2.21 -4.99
C GLY A 33 0.96 -3.25 -3.87
N THR A 34 1.50 -2.88 -2.72
CA THR A 34 1.65 -3.80 -1.58
C THR A 34 1.17 -3.16 -0.29
N PRO A 35 0.53 -3.91 0.62
CA PRO A 35 0.38 -3.45 1.99
C PRO A 35 1.76 -3.31 2.64
N GLY A 36 1.88 -2.35 3.56
CA GLY A 36 3.15 -2.00 4.19
C GLY A 36 3.98 -1.02 3.36
N GLU A 37 5.18 -0.72 3.82
CA GLU A 37 6.06 0.25 3.17
C GLU A 37 7.25 -0.47 2.55
N PRO A 38 7.36 -0.46 1.21
CA PRO A 38 8.53 -0.99 0.54
C PRO A 38 9.66 0.04 0.53
N GLU A 39 10.88 -0.44 0.78
CA GLU A 39 12.11 0.33 0.69
C GLU A 39 13.11 -0.41 -0.20
N ASN A 40 13.58 0.24 -1.26
CA ASN A 40 14.54 -0.33 -2.22
C ASN A 40 14.13 -1.73 -2.76
N GLY A 41 12.84 -1.94 -3.03
CA GLY A 41 12.34 -3.22 -3.54
C GLY A 41 12.12 -4.31 -2.47
N ILE A 42 12.33 -3.98 -1.19
CA ILE A 42 12.15 -4.88 -0.05
C ILE A 42 10.91 -4.46 0.73
N ILE A 43 9.99 -5.37 0.95
CA ILE A 43 8.88 -5.16 1.88
C ILE A 43 9.40 -5.33 3.29
N LYS A 44 9.50 -4.24 4.05
CA LYS A 44 10.05 -4.26 5.39
C LYS A 44 9.20 -5.05 6.38
N ARG A 45 7.88 -4.88 6.30
CA ARG A 45 6.96 -5.58 7.20
C ARG A 45 5.53 -5.59 6.65
N ILE A 46 4.89 -6.77 6.70
CA ILE A 46 3.44 -6.92 6.59
C ILE A 46 2.97 -7.70 7.81
N VAL A 47 2.39 -6.99 8.77
CA VAL A 47 2.03 -7.56 10.08
C VAL A 47 1.04 -8.71 9.96
N ASN A 48 0.02 -8.54 9.11
CA ASN A 48 -1.06 -9.54 8.95
C ASN A 48 -0.59 -10.84 8.27
N LEU A 49 0.54 -10.82 7.56
CA LEU A 49 1.09 -11.98 6.87
C LEU A 49 2.35 -12.54 7.55
N GLY A 50 2.83 -11.90 8.61
CA GLY A 50 4.07 -12.28 9.29
C GLY A 50 5.33 -12.11 8.42
N ILE A 51 5.26 -11.26 7.40
CA ILE A 51 6.37 -11.01 6.47
C ILE A 51 7.27 -9.92 7.04
N LYS A 52 8.60 -10.16 6.94
CA LYS A 52 9.63 -9.22 7.34
C LYS A 52 10.81 -9.28 6.38
N ASP A 53 11.31 -8.11 5.96
CA ASP A 53 12.49 -7.94 5.08
C ASP A 53 12.45 -8.80 3.81
N PHE A 54 11.29 -8.82 3.14
CA PHE A 54 11.04 -9.63 1.96
C PHE A 54 11.52 -8.95 0.67
N PRO A 55 12.61 -9.42 0.01
CA PRO A 55 13.18 -8.81 -1.19
C PRO A 55 12.39 -9.19 -2.44
N ILE A 56 11.11 -8.81 -2.48
CA ILE A 56 10.14 -9.23 -3.49
C ILE A 56 10.57 -8.85 -4.90
N VAL A 57 11.08 -7.61 -5.10
CA VAL A 57 11.47 -7.14 -6.43
C VAL A 57 12.62 -7.98 -6.98
N GLN A 58 13.66 -8.21 -6.19
CA GLN A 58 14.80 -9.03 -6.60
C GLN A 58 14.38 -10.47 -6.97
N LYS A 59 13.50 -11.07 -6.16
CA LYS A 59 12.98 -12.42 -6.42
C LYS A 59 12.16 -12.46 -7.71
N LEU A 60 11.28 -11.49 -7.94
CA LEU A 60 10.48 -11.41 -9.17
C LEU A 60 11.34 -11.12 -10.40
N GLN A 61 12.33 -10.23 -10.29
CA GLN A 61 13.29 -9.97 -11.38
C GLN A 61 14.01 -11.25 -11.82
N LYS A 62 14.44 -12.06 -10.85
CA LYS A 62 15.10 -13.33 -11.12
C LYS A 62 14.16 -14.33 -11.79
N GLU A 63 12.95 -14.53 -11.28
CA GLU A 63 11.98 -15.52 -11.77
C GLU A 63 11.41 -15.15 -13.16
N LEU A 64 11.23 -13.86 -13.42
CA LEU A 64 10.70 -13.35 -14.69
C LEU A 64 11.80 -13.07 -15.71
N ASN A 65 13.07 -13.01 -15.30
CA ASN A 65 14.17 -12.46 -16.10
C ASN A 65 13.83 -11.08 -16.67
N TYR A 66 13.27 -10.19 -15.81
CA TYR A 66 12.77 -8.89 -16.18
C TYR A 66 13.10 -7.86 -15.10
N ASN A 67 13.76 -6.75 -15.47
CA ASN A 67 14.35 -5.83 -14.49
C ASN A 67 13.47 -4.64 -14.10
N ASN A 68 12.54 -4.21 -14.97
CA ASN A 68 11.79 -2.98 -14.71
C ASN A 68 10.54 -3.25 -13.87
N ILE A 69 10.74 -3.51 -12.59
CA ILE A 69 9.69 -3.77 -11.60
C ILE A 69 9.71 -2.69 -10.54
N ILE A 70 8.58 -2.02 -10.33
CA ILE A 70 8.40 -0.95 -9.35
C ILE A 70 7.39 -1.42 -8.30
N ILE A 71 7.70 -1.20 -7.03
CA ILE A 71 6.79 -1.49 -5.93
C ILE A 71 6.54 -0.24 -5.10
N LYS A 72 5.30 -0.05 -4.69
CA LYS A 72 4.87 1.03 -3.78
C LYS A 72 3.80 0.54 -2.82
N ASN A 73 3.60 1.28 -1.74
CA ASN A 73 2.46 1.07 -0.86
C ASN A 73 1.15 1.26 -1.63
N ASP A 74 0.16 0.39 -1.41
CA ASP A 74 -1.14 0.36 -2.09
C ASP A 74 -1.94 1.65 -1.90
N GLY A 75 -2.02 2.17 -0.68
CA GLY A 75 -2.67 3.45 -0.38
C GLY A 75 -1.99 4.64 -1.08
N LYS A 76 -0.66 4.63 -1.18
CA LYS A 76 0.08 5.65 -1.93
C LYS A 76 -0.14 5.53 -3.44
N CYS A 77 -0.28 4.30 -3.97
CA CYS A 77 -0.66 4.10 -5.37
C CYS A 77 -2.03 4.70 -5.67
N ALA A 78 -3.02 4.44 -4.82
CA ALA A 78 -4.36 5.00 -4.94
C ALA A 78 -4.35 6.54 -4.88
N ALA A 79 -3.63 7.12 -3.92
CA ALA A 79 -3.48 8.56 -3.81
C ALA A 79 -2.84 9.21 -5.05
N ILE A 80 -1.80 8.59 -5.61
CA ILE A 80 -1.15 9.07 -6.84
C ILE A 80 -2.11 8.98 -8.03
N ALA A 81 -2.90 7.93 -8.11
CA ALA A 81 -3.91 7.77 -9.16
C ALA A 81 -4.99 8.86 -9.07
N GLU A 82 -5.52 9.13 -7.87
CA GLU A 82 -6.47 10.22 -7.63
C GLU A 82 -5.89 11.60 -7.95
N LYS A 83 -4.63 11.86 -7.58
CA LYS A 83 -3.94 13.12 -7.90
C LYS A 83 -3.73 13.28 -9.40
N LYS A 84 -3.46 12.20 -10.12
CA LYS A 84 -3.12 12.27 -11.55
C LYS A 84 -4.35 12.22 -12.46
N TYR A 85 -5.35 11.45 -12.10
CA TYR A 85 -6.48 11.12 -12.97
C TYR A 85 -7.86 11.34 -12.34
N GLY A 86 -7.92 11.51 -11.02
CA GLY A 86 -9.17 11.58 -10.25
C GLY A 86 -9.49 12.97 -9.73
N SER A 87 -10.27 13.00 -8.65
CA SER A 87 -10.83 14.19 -8.03
C SER A 87 -9.80 15.17 -7.45
N MET A 88 -8.58 14.71 -7.20
CA MET A 88 -7.50 15.54 -6.63
C MET A 88 -6.67 16.27 -7.68
N LYS A 89 -6.96 16.10 -8.97
CA LYS A 89 -6.13 16.59 -10.08
C LYS A 89 -5.90 18.09 -10.04
N GLU A 90 -6.94 18.86 -9.75
CA GLU A 90 -6.93 20.33 -9.80
C GLU A 90 -6.42 21.01 -8.49
N PHE A 91 -6.08 20.23 -7.45
CA PHE A 91 -5.68 20.77 -6.14
C PHE A 91 -4.18 20.55 -5.90
N ASP A 92 -3.40 21.63 -5.76
CA ASP A 92 -1.97 21.51 -5.47
C ASP A 92 -1.69 20.94 -4.08
N ASP A 93 -2.48 21.37 -3.10
CA ASP A 93 -2.41 20.91 -1.72
C ASP A 93 -3.66 20.08 -1.40
N CYS A 94 -3.46 18.80 -1.12
CA CYS A 94 -4.57 17.90 -0.83
C CYS A 94 -4.14 16.70 0.02
N VAL A 95 -5.12 16.11 0.70
CA VAL A 95 -4.95 14.90 1.50
C VAL A 95 -5.86 13.82 0.97
N PHE A 96 -5.30 12.65 0.75
CA PHE A 96 -6.02 11.43 0.42
C PHE A 96 -6.16 10.55 1.65
N LEU A 97 -7.37 10.08 1.92
CA LEU A 97 -7.67 9.10 2.96
C LEU A 97 -8.29 7.84 2.34
N CYS A 98 -7.73 6.70 2.66
CA CYS A 98 -8.26 5.39 2.27
C CYS A 98 -8.84 4.70 3.51
N LEU A 99 -10.17 4.58 3.54
CA LEU A 99 -10.89 3.93 4.64
C LEU A 99 -11.11 2.44 4.29
N GLY A 100 -10.28 1.59 4.86
CA GLY A 100 -10.31 0.15 4.68
C GLY A 100 -10.35 -0.61 6.03
N THR A 101 -9.67 -1.74 6.10
CA THR A 101 -9.44 -2.47 7.37
C THR A 101 -8.76 -1.60 8.41
N GLY A 102 -7.84 -0.73 7.99
CA GLY A 102 -7.27 0.38 8.72
C GLY A 102 -7.58 1.70 8.01
N ILE A 103 -6.81 2.74 8.30
CA ILE A 103 -6.85 4.03 7.62
C ILE A 103 -5.46 4.31 7.05
N GLY A 104 -5.35 4.29 5.72
CA GLY A 104 -4.18 4.76 5.00
C GLY A 104 -4.37 6.18 4.49
N GLY A 105 -3.29 6.80 4.04
CA GLY A 105 -3.39 8.12 3.44
C GLY A 105 -2.10 8.60 2.81
N ALA A 106 -2.22 9.72 2.10
CA ALA A 106 -1.12 10.47 1.55
C ALA A 106 -1.47 11.95 1.51
N ALA A 107 -0.46 12.81 1.56
CA ALA A 107 -0.63 14.24 1.34
C ALA A 107 0.22 14.68 0.15
N PHE A 108 -0.30 15.68 -0.54
CA PHE A 108 0.42 16.41 -1.58
C PHE A 108 0.56 17.85 -1.14
N LEU A 109 1.72 18.42 -1.38
CA LEU A 109 2.05 19.82 -1.16
C LEU A 109 2.75 20.33 -2.41
N ASP A 110 2.33 21.46 -2.95
CA ASP A 110 2.79 21.96 -4.25
C ASP A 110 2.72 20.87 -5.36
N SER A 111 1.63 20.15 -5.42
CA SER A 111 1.39 18.99 -6.33
C SER A 111 2.39 17.83 -6.17
N LYS A 112 3.25 17.84 -5.15
CA LYS A 112 4.23 16.81 -4.88
C LYS A 112 3.80 15.92 -3.72
N LEU A 113 3.90 14.61 -3.91
CA LEU A 113 3.66 13.66 -2.82
C LEU A 113 4.62 13.95 -1.66
N LEU A 114 4.06 14.19 -0.48
CA LEU A 114 4.83 14.40 0.74
C LEU A 114 5.58 13.11 1.09
N LYS A 115 6.90 13.18 1.00
CA LYS A 115 7.80 12.07 1.35
C LYS A 115 8.67 12.52 2.51
N PRO A 116 8.58 11.88 3.66
CA PRO A 116 9.52 12.15 4.75
C PRO A 116 10.92 11.69 4.36
N LYS A 117 11.92 12.36 4.91
CA LYS A 117 13.33 11.99 4.69
C LYS A 117 13.72 10.68 5.38
N LYS A 118 13.01 10.30 6.43
CA LYS A 118 13.26 9.09 7.23
C LYS A 118 11.91 8.40 7.49
N HIS A 119 11.86 7.10 7.32
CA HIS A 119 10.70 6.23 7.53
C HIS A 119 9.54 6.43 6.54
N SER A 120 8.53 5.56 6.64
CA SER A 120 7.25 5.68 5.95
C SER A 120 6.48 6.87 6.53
N GLY A 121 6.46 7.98 5.88
CA GLY A 121 5.77 9.11 6.46
C GLY A 121 4.33 9.25 6.00
N PHE A 122 3.63 10.09 6.76
CA PHE A 122 2.21 10.35 6.60
C PHE A 122 1.34 9.11 6.85
N GLU A 123 1.59 8.48 8.00
CA GLU A 123 0.75 7.39 8.52
C GLU A 123 -0.44 7.98 9.30
N ILE A 124 -1.36 8.62 8.59
CA ILE A 124 -2.47 9.38 9.19
C ILE A 124 -3.38 8.50 10.06
N GLY A 125 -3.55 7.23 9.70
CA GLY A 125 -4.31 6.28 10.50
C GLY A 125 -3.73 6.05 11.90
N HIS A 126 -2.44 6.32 12.08
CA HIS A 126 -1.74 6.19 13.36
C HIS A 126 -1.59 7.51 14.13
N MET A 127 -2.18 8.60 13.62
CA MET A 127 -2.29 9.84 14.38
C MET A 127 -3.10 9.61 15.66
N ILE A 128 -2.57 10.03 16.80
CA ILE A 128 -3.23 9.88 18.10
C ILE A 128 -4.32 10.94 18.21
N ILE A 129 -5.58 10.51 18.23
CA ILE A 129 -6.77 11.38 18.39
C ILE A 129 -7.38 11.26 19.78
N GLU A 130 -7.01 10.24 20.55
CA GLU A 130 -7.50 9.99 21.90
C GLU A 130 -6.32 9.65 22.81
N LYS A 131 -6.00 10.53 23.74
CA LYS A 131 -4.94 10.28 24.73
C LYS A 131 -5.30 9.06 25.59
N ASP A 132 -4.36 8.13 25.75
CA ASP A 132 -4.51 6.89 26.51
C ASP A 132 -5.68 5.99 26.05
N GLY A 133 -6.15 6.20 24.82
CA GLY A 133 -7.27 5.50 24.22
C GLY A 133 -7.01 4.03 23.85
N LYS A 134 -7.79 3.51 22.89
CA LYS A 134 -7.73 2.10 22.47
C LYS A 134 -6.34 1.70 21.97
N LEU A 135 -5.90 0.50 22.34
CA LEU A 135 -4.63 -0.05 21.86
C LEU A 135 -4.70 -0.30 20.35
N CYS A 136 -3.74 0.24 19.62
CA CYS A 136 -3.56 0.00 18.19
C CYS A 136 -2.56 -1.13 17.94
N LYS A 137 -2.70 -1.83 16.81
CA LYS A 137 -1.76 -2.87 16.38
C LYS A 137 -0.33 -2.35 16.13
N CYS A 138 -0.15 -1.04 15.93
CA CYS A 138 1.16 -0.42 15.81
C CYS A 138 1.92 -0.31 17.14
N GLY A 139 1.25 -0.58 18.27
CA GLY A 139 1.79 -0.47 19.62
C GLY A 139 1.38 0.82 20.35
N ASN A 140 0.91 1.85 19.65
CA ASN A 140 0.43 3.10 20.24
C ASN A 140 -1.01 2.94 20.77
N ARG A 141 -1.44 3.90 21.60
CA ARG A 141 -2.83 4.03 22.03
C ARG A 141 -3.49 5.25 21.39
N GLY A 142 -4.78 5.13 21.09
CA GLY A 142 -5.59 6.25 20.62
C GLY A 142 -5.44 6.59 19.13
N CYS A 143 -4.89 5.70 18.31
CA CYS A 143 -4.76 5.92 16.88
C CYS A 143 -6.10 6.11 16.17
N PHE A 144 -6.16 7.03 15.21
CA PHE A 144 -7.35 7.35 14.42
C PHE A 144 -8.03 6.11 13.83
N GLU A 145 -7.27 5.18 13.24
CA GLU A 145 -7.82 3.97 12.64
C GLU A 145 -8.57 3.06 13.63
N THR A 146 -8.21 3.11 14.93
CA THR A 146 -8.88 2.32 15.96
C THR A 146 -10.30 2.79 16.27
N TYR A 147 -10.69 3.96 15.78
CA TYR A 147 -12.01 4.57 15.98
C TYR A 147 -12.81 4.66 14.69
N CYS A 148 -12.17 4.94 13.55
CA CYS A 148 -12.83 5.38 12.33
C CYS A 148 -12.62 4.47 11.11
N SER A 149 -11.93 3.33 11.24
CA SER A 149 -11.78 2.38 10.13
C SER A 149 -13.11 1.69 9.77
N MET A 150 -13.20 1.19 8.52
CA MET A 150 -14.37 0.41 8.08
C MET A 150 -14.60 -0.84 8.93
N LYS A 151 -13.53 -1.42 9.48
CA LYS A 151 -13.65 -2.51 10.44
C LYS A 151 -14.43 -2.08 11.67
N ARG A 152 -14.11 -0.90 12.22
CA ARG A 152 -14.81 -0.36 13.40
C ARG A 152 -16.25 0.02 13.11
N LEU A 153 -16.51 0.57 11.92
CA LEU A 153 -17.88 0.87 11.49
C LEU A 153 -18.73 -0.41 11.45
N LYS A 154 -18.20 -1.48 10.85
CA LYS A 154 -18.89 -2.79 10.80
C LYS A 154 -19.16 -3.37 12.19
N GLU A 155 -18.18 -3.28 13.11
CA GLU A 155 -18.34 -3.70 14.49
C GLU A 155 -19.49 -2.93 15.18
N LYS A 156 -19.49 -1.59 15.07
CA LYS A 156 -20.56 -0.75 15.66
C LYS A 156 -21.94 -1.03 15.06
N ILE A 157 -22.05 -1.26 13.76
CA ILE A 157 -23.32 -1.64 13.12
C ILE A 157 -23.80 -3.00 13.64
N GLY A 158 -22.87 -3.95 13.87
CA GLY A 158 -23.19 -5.25 14.48
C GLY A 158 -23.66 -5.16 15.94
N GLU A 159 -23.15 -4.19 16.70
CA GLU A 159 -23.56 -3.92 18.07
C GLU A 159 -24.96 -3.25 18.17
N LEU A 160 -25.46 -2.67 17.07
CA LEU A 160 -26.76 -2.00 17.00
C LEU A 160 -27.91 -2.92 16.54
N LYS A 161 -27.60 -4.16 16.17
CA LYS A 161 -28.57 -5.22 15.82
C LYS A 161 -28.83 -6.17 16.98
#